data_7a6c66b841c4840d29e928f813d4a2a3
#
_entry.id   7a6c66b841c4840d29e928f813d4a2a3
#
_cell.length_a   1.000
_cell.length_b   1.000
_cell.length_c   1.000
_cell.angle_alpha   90.00
_cell.angle_beta   90.00
_cell.angle_gamma   90.00
#
_symmetry.space_group_name_H-M   'P 1'
#
loop_
_entity.id
_entity.type
_entity.pdbx_description
1 polymer ?
#
loop_
_entity_poly.entity_id
_entity_poly.type
_entity_poly.pdbx_seq_one_letter_code
_entity_poly.pdbx_strand_id
1 'polypeptide(L)'
;MTLRLICAIGISLWSAVLTGAQAAPPSTVPETLRVHLAGERFGIVTSIRGLPLGVRDQLQALFRSGTLDIAEPGAEFRATDVVTKPNLPSRRLVAAGCATDQHCLVYYERGGIAHTWQVALFHWTPALTRFEWGAPAPGDLATIEDVRKAILSGSIKGPIRIW
;
A
#
# COMPACT_ATOMS: atom_id res chain seq x y z
N MET A 1 62.42 39.61 -27.17
CA MET A 1 61.26 38.78 -27.53
C MET A 1 61.01 37.83 -26.35
N THR A 2 60.10 38.19 -25.47
CA THR A 2 59.79 37.42 -24.23
C THR A 2 58.41 36.77 -24.34
N LEU A 3 58.47 35.47 -24.48
CA LEU A 3 57.27 34.61 -24.59
C LEU A 3 56.66 34.37 -23.17
N ARG A 4 55.45 34.88 -22.93
CA ARG A 4 54.72 34.63 -21.68
C ARG A 4 53.84 33.39 -21.83
N LEU A 5 54.17 32.37 -21.06
CA LEU A 5 53.38 31.15 -20.94
C LEU A 5 52.24 31.40 -19.95
N ILE A 6 50.97 31.29 -20.40
CA ILE A 6 49.78 31.40 -19.56
C ILE A 6 49.34 29.98 -19.20
N CYS A 7 49.52 29.60 -17.93
CA CYS A 7 48.96 28.36 -17.38
C CYS A 7 47.48 28.58 -17.01
N ALA A 8 46.55 27.92 -17.74
CA ALA A 8 45.14 27.88 -17.40
C ALA A 8 44.88 26.73 -16.38
N ILE A 9 44.55 27.09 -15.16
CA ILE A 9 44.16 26.15 -14.11
C ILE A 9 42.67 25.86 -14.27
N GLY A 10 42.33 24.68 -14.78
CA GLY A 10 40.96 24.20 -14.87
C GLY A 10 40.48 23.69 -13.52
N ILE A 11 39.53 24.38 -12.93
CA ILE A 11 38.85 23.95 -11.68
C ILE A 11 37.68 23.02 -12.07
N SER A 12 37.85 21.72 -11.87
CA SER A 12 36.79 20.73 -12.05
C SER A 12 35.87 20.74 -10.81
N LEU A 13 34.70 21.30 -10.97
CA LEU A 13 33.60 21.20 -9.96
C LEU A 13 33.00 19.78 -9.99
N TRP A 14 33.34 18.97 -9.02
CA TRP A 14 32.67 17.71 -8.77
C TRP A 14 31.36 18.00 -8.07
N SER A 15 30.25 17.86 -8.80
CA SER A 15 28.89 17.87 -8.22
C SER A 15 28.66 16.56 -7.48
N ALA A 16 28.71 16.58 -6.16
CA ALA A 16 28.30 15.46 -5.33
C ALA A 16 26.77 15.29 -5.44
N VAL A 17 26.32 14.27 -6.14
CA VAL A 17 24.92 13.85 -6.14
C VAL A 17 24.65 13.20 -4.78
N LEU A 18 23.97 13.93 -3.89
CA LEU A 18 23.44 13.38 -2.65
C LEU A 18 22.30 12.43 -3.00
N THR A 19 22.61 11.13 -3.13
CA THR A 19 21.61 10.06 -3.16
C THR A 19 20.98 10.02 -1.78
N GLY A 20 19.80 10.63 -1.64
CA GLY A 20 18.99 10.52 -0.44
C GLY A 20 18.64 9.05 -0.23
N ALA A 21 19.21 8.43 0.78
CA ALA A 21 18.82 7.09 1.22
C ALA A 21 17.36 7.17 1.67
N GLN A 22 16.47 6.57 0.89
CA GLN A 22 15.05 6.45 1.21
C GLN A 22 14.96 5.53 2.44
N ALA A 23 14.55 6.08 3.58
CA ALA A 23 14.37 5.30 4.80
C ALA A 23 13.40 4.15 4.52
N ALA A 24 13.75 2.93 4.93
CA ALA A 24 12.86 1.79 4.83
C ALA A 24 11.56 2.10 5.60
N PRO A 25 10.38 1.73 5.07
CA PRO A 25 9.13 1.96 5.77
C PRO A 25 9.15 1.26 7.14
N PRO A 26 8.52 1.86 8.17
CA PRO A 26 8.56 1.31 9.52
C PRO A 26 7.95 -0.11 9.55
N SER A 27 8.58 -1.01 10.30
CA SER A 27 8.17 -2.41 10.44
C SER A 27 6.89 -2.62 11.27
N THR A 28 6.41 -1.58 11.94
CA THR A 28 5.16 -1.57 12.71
C THR A 28 4.33 -0.36 12.30
N VAL A 29 3.02 -0.41 12.56
CA VAL A 29 2.19 0.77 12.31
C VAL A 29 2.68 1.94 13.17
N PRO A 30 2.90 3.14 12.58
CA PRO A 30 3.29 4.33 13.33
C PRO A 30 2.31 4.68 14.45
N GLU A 31 2.81 5.21 15.56
CA GLU A 31 1.96 5.52 16.71
C GLU A 31 0.86 6.52 16.39
N THR A 32 1.13 7.49 15.54
CA THR A 32 0.12 8.44 15.04
C THR A 32 -1.07 7.73 14.36
N LEU A 33 -0.80 6.71 13.54
CA LEU A 33 -1.83 5.91 12.89
C LEU A 33 -2.54 4.96 13.87
N ARG A 34 -1.84 4.50 14.91
CA ARG A 34 -2.45 3.69 15.98
C ARG A 34 -3.56 4.44 16.70
N VAL A 35 -3.35 5.72 17.01
CA VAL A 35 -4.37 6.57 17.64
C VAL A 35 -5.62 6.66 16.78
N HIS A 36 -5.46 6.87 15.45
CA HIS A 36 -6.56 6.90 14.50
C HIS A 36 -7.26 5.54 14.43
N LEU A 37 -6.51 4.45 14.28
CA LEU A 37 -7.06 3.10 14.25
C LEU A 37 -7.82 2.74 15.54
N ALA A 38 -7.40 3.25 16.70
CA ALA A 38 -8.07 3.00 17.96
C ALA A 38 -9.34 3.84 18.14
N GLY A 39 -9.34 5.10 17.68
CA GLY A 39 -10.38 6.08 17.95
C GLY A 39 -11.45 6.22 16.86
N GLU A 40 -11.12 5.93 15.61
CA GLU A 40 -12.05 6.09 14.49
C GLU A 40 -13.08 4.96 14.39
N ARG A 41 -14.27 5.31 13.92
CA ARG A 41 -15.32 4.35 13.60
C ARG A 41 -15.30 4.03 12.11
N PHE A 42 -14.90 2.82 11.79
CA PHE A 42 -14.87 2.34 10.41
C PHE A 42 -16.25 1.80 9.99
N GLY A 43 -16.94 2.53 9.12
CA GLY A 43 -18.13 2.01 8.44
C GLY A 43 -17.75 0.88 7.49
N ILE A 44 -18.50 -0.22 7.52
CA ILE A 44 -18.23 -1.40 6.69
C ILE A 44 -18.43 -1.06 5.20
N VAL A 45 -17.47 -1.45 4.37
CA VAL A 45 -17.55 -1.37 2.92
C VAL A 45 -17.66 -2.78 2.36
N THR A 46 -18.78 -3.08 1.72
CA THR A 46 -19.14 -4.44 1.27
C THR A 46 -18.77 -4.75 -0.17
N SER A 47 -18.27 -3.76 -0.92
CA SER A 47 -17.91 -3.93 -2.34
C SER A 47 -16.75 -2.99 -2.72
N ILE A 48 -16.04 -3.32 -3.80
CA ILE A 48 -15.00 -2.45 -4.35
C ILE A 48 -15.57 -1.10 -4.78
N ARG A 49 -16.80 -1.09 -5.31
CA ARG A 49 -17.48 0.16 -5.70
C ARG A 49 -17.84 1.05 -4.52
N GLY A 50 -18.02 0.46 -3.34
CA GLY A 50 -18.25 1.19 -2.09
C GLY A 50 -17.01 1.89 -1.54
N LEU A 51 -15.81 1.51 -1.99
CA LEU A 51 -14.59 2.24 -1.65
C LEU A 51 -14.57 3.62 -2.30
N PRO A 52 -14.10 4.67 -1.61
CA PRO A 52 -13.87 5.97 -2.22
C PRO A 52 -13.02 5.87 -3.48
N LEU A 53 -13.32 6.70 -4.49
CA LEU A 53 -12.60 6.65 -5.78
C LEU A 53 -11.09 6.76 -5.59
N GLY A 54 -10.63 7.73 -4.80
CA GLY A 54 -9.20 7.90 -4.53
C GLY A 54 -8.54 6.67 -3.89
N VAL A 55 -9.26 5.91 -3.03
CA VAL A 55 -8.74 4.66 -2.46
C VAL A 55 -8.59 3.59 -3.54
N ARG A 56 -9.56 3.49 -4.47
CA ARG A 56 -9.45 2.56 -5.62
C ARG A 56 -8.27 2.91 -6.53
N ASP A 57 -8.06 4.20 -6.80
CA ASP A 57 -6.94 4.68 -7.62
C ASP A 57 -5.59 4.39 -6.93
N GLN A 58 -5.52 4.60 -5.62
CA GLN A 58 -4.32 4.26 -4.84
C GLN A 58 -4.06 2.75 -4.78
N LEU A 59 -5.10 1.92 -4.68
CA LEU A 59 -4.96 0.45 -4.78
C LEU A 59 -4.45 0.03 -6.16
N GLN A 60 -4.97 0.61 -7.24
CA GLN A 60 -4.50 0.33 -8.60
C GLN A 60 -3.01 0.71 -8.75
N ALA A 61 -2.62 1.88 -8.25
CA ALA A 61 -1.23 2.31 -8.24
C ALA A 61 -0.34 1.39 -7.40
N LEU A 62 -0.82 0.99 -6.22
CA LEU A 62 -0.15 0.04 -5.32
C LEU A 62 0.08 -1.31 -6.00
N PHE A 63 -0.89 -1.80 -6.75
CA PHE A 63 -0.83 -3.07 -7.49
C PHE A 63 0.00 -2.98 -8.78
N ARG A 64 0.39 -1.78 -9.21
CA ARG A 64 1.13 -1.52 -10.46
C ARG A 64 0.44 -2.14 -11.68
N SER A 65 -0.88 -2.11 -11.72
CA SER A 65 -1.69 -2.70 -12.78
C SER A 65 -2.36 -1.60 -13.62
N GLY A 66 -2.58 -1.88 -14.91
CA GLY A 66 -3.25 -0.94 -15.81
C GLY A 66 -4.75 -0.73 -15.48
N THR A 67 -5.34 -1.69 -14.76
CA THR A 67 -6.71 -1.63 -14.23
C THR A 67 -6.71 -2.08 -12.79
N LEU A 68 -7.78 -1.81 -12.05
CA LEU A 68 -7.90 -2.24 -10.66
C LEU A 68 -8.05 -3.77 -10.59
N ASP A 69 -6.93 -4.45 -10.31
CA ASP A 69 -6.77 -5.91 -10.30
C ASP A 69 -7.19 -6.52 -8.96
N ILE A 70 -8.49 -6.44 -8.65
CA ILE A 70 -9.09 -7.00 -7.45
C ILE A 70 -10.53 -7.43 -7.71
N ALA A 71 -10.91 -8.64 -7.27
CA ALA A 71 -12.27 -9.17 -7.33
C ALA A 71 -13.10 -8.71 -6.12
N GLU A 72 -14.42 -8.69 -6.27
CA GLU A 72 -15.37 -8.44 -5.19
C GLU A 72 -15.27 -9.52 -4.09
N PRO A 73 -15.72 -9.24 -2.86
CA PRO A 73 -15.77 -10.22 -1.79
C PRO A 73 -16.52 -11.48 -2.22
N GLY A 74 -15.91 -12.65 -1.99
CA GLY A 74 -16.49 -13.96 -2.35
C GLY A 74 -16.49 -14.30 -3.85
N ALA A 75 -16.10 -13.37 -4.73
CA ALA A 75 -16.02 -13.64 -6.16
C ALA A 75 -14.79 -14.50 -6.51
N GLU A 76 -14.83 -15.13 -7.66
CA GLU A 76 -13.71 -15.92 -8.17
C GLU A 76 -12.51 -15.01 -8.50
N PHE A 77 -11.32 -15.46 -8.16
CA PHE A 77 -10.07 -14.79 -8.47
C PHE A 77 -8.97 -15.82 -8.73
N ARG A 78 -7.85 -15.41 -9.25
CA ARG A 78 -6.70 -16.26 -9.55
C ARG A 78 -5.88 -16.51 -8.26
N ALA A 79 -6.27 -17.55 -7.51
CA ALA A 79 -5.65 -17.89 -6.23
C ALA A 79 -4.25 -18.52 -6.36
N THR A 80 -3.92 -19.09 -7.52
CA THR A 80 -2.64 -19.77 -7.80
C THR A 80 -1.93 -19.13 -8.99
N ASP A 81 -0.67 -19.52 -9.22
CA ASP A 81 0.13 -19.13 -10.39
C ASP A 81 -0.27 -19.88 -11.67
N VAL A 82 -1.04 -20.97 -11.55
CA VAL A 82 -1.58 -21.68 -12.71
C VAL A 82 -2.69 -20.85 -13.34
N VAL A 83 -2.40 -20.27 -14.50
CA VAL A 83 -3.33 -19.39 -15.22
C VAL A 83 -4.30 -20.21 -16.05
N THR A 84 -5.37 -20.69 -15.45
CA THR A 84 -6.48 -21.36 -16.17
C THR A 84 -7.49 -20.37 -16.73
N LYS A 85 -7.63 -19.22 -16.08
CA LYS A 85 -8.55 -18.12 -16.43
C LYS A 85 -7.78 -16.78 -16.41
N PRO A 86 -7.20 -16.35 -17.52
CA PRO A 86 -6.32 -15.18 -17.57
C PRO A 86 -7.01 -13.85 -17.22
N ASN A 87 -8.33 -13.77 -17.41
CA ASN A 87 -9.12 -12.57 -17.17
C ASN A 87 -9.54 -12.38 -15.71
N LEU A 88 -9.27 -13.35 -14.82
CA LEU A 88 -9.57 -13.20 -13.41
C LEU A 88 -8.54 -12.29 -12.74
N PRO A 89 -8.98 -11.41 -11.83
CA PRO A 89 -8.07 -10.63 -10.99
C PRO A 89 -7.15 -11.55 -10.17
N SER A 90 -5.95 -11.08 -9.87
CA SER A 90 -5.00 -11.81 -9.02
C SER A 90 -5.21 -11.57 -7.53
N ARG A 91 -6.15 -10.72 -7.17
CA ARG A 91 -6.49 -10.36 -5.79
C ARG A 91 -7.99 -10.45 -5.58
N ARG A 92 -8.41 -10.55 -4.31
CA ARG A 92 -9.81 -10.49 -3.91
C ARG A 92 -9.96 -9.69 -2.61
N LEU A 93 -10.92 -8.78 -2.59
CA LEU A 93 -11.29 -8.07 -1.38
C LEU A 93 -11.88 -9.06 -0.37
N VAL A 94 -11.41 -9.00 0.88
CA VAL A 94 -11.95 -9.81 1.99
C VAL A 94 -12.81 -8.94 2.89
N ALA A 95 -12.25 -7.83 3.37
CA ALA A 95 -12.96 -6.87 4.21
C ALA A 95 -12.43 -5.46 3.97
N ALA A 96 -13.29 -4.47 4.09
CA ALA A 96 -12.88 -3.07 4.09
C ALA A 96 -13.78 -2.24 5.00
N GLY A 97 -13.26 -1.13 5.46
CA GLY A 97 -13.99 -0.13 6.22
C GLY A 97 -13.35 1.24 6.09
N CYS A 98 -14.19 2.27 6.05
CA CYS A 98 -13.73 3.65 5.98
C CYS A 98 -14.36 4.48 7.09
N ALA A 99 -13.56 5.31 7.75
CA ALA A 99 -14.03 6.40 8.60
C ALA A 99 -14.30 7.63 7.72
N THR A 100 -15.30 8.42 8.06
CA THR A 100 -15.68 9.60 7.26
C THR A 100 -14.53 10.60 7.22
N ASP A 101 -14.07 10.90 6.00
CA ASP A 101 -13.04 11.89 5.69
C ASP A 101 -11.72 11.73 6.46
N GLN A 102 -11.33 10.50 6.77
CA GLN A 102 -10.14 10.22 7.56
C GLN A 102 -9.33 9.05 7.01
N HIS A 103 -9.71 7.81 7.36
CA HIS A 103 -8.95 6.62 6.96
C HIS A 103 -9.84 5.54 6.36
N CYS A 104 -9.27 4.80 5.42
CA CYS A 104 -9.83 3.55 4.92
C CYS A 104 -8.84 2.41 5.17
N LEU A 105 -9.33 1.34 5.74
CA LEU A 105 -8.61 0.10 5.96
C LEU A 105 -9.14 -0.95 4.97
N VAL A 106 -8.25 -1.55 4.20
CA VAL A 106 -8.57 -2.54 3.16
C VAL A 106 -7.79 -3.81 3.43
N TYR A 107 -8.48 -4.91 3.57
CA TYR A 107 -7.90 -6.24 3.74
C TYR A 107 -8.26 -7.11 2.54
N TYR A 108 -7.25 -7.66 1.90
CA TYR A 108 -7.41 -8.44 0.67
C TYR A 108 -6.46 -9.62 0.64
N GLU A 109 -6.85 -10.64 -0.09
CA GLU A 109 -5.99 -11.77 -0.40
C GLU A 109 -5.38 -11.62 -1.80
N ARG A 110 -4.22 -12.19 -1.98
CA ARG A 110 -3.46 -12.20 -3.23
C ARG A 110 -3.07 -13.63 -3.56
N GLY A 111 -3.43 -14.07 -4.75
CA GLY A 111 -3.00 -15.33 -5.30
C GLY A 111 -1.60 -15.26 -5.95
N GLY A 112 -1.16 -16.37 -6.49
CA GLY A 112 0.14 -16.56 -7.12
C GLY A 112 0.88 -17.74 -6.52
N ILE A 113 2.22 -17.77 -6.62
CA ILE A 113 3.08 -18.84 -6.08
C ILE A 113 2.85 -19.02 -4.57
N ALA A 114 2.63 -17.91 -3.85
CA ALA A 114 2.23 -17.92 -2.45
C ALA A 114 0.89 -17.18 -2.32
N HIS A 115 -0.12 -17.89 -1.84
CA HIS A 115 -1.39 -17.26 -1.45
C HIS A 115 -1.16 -16.50 -0.14
N THR A 116 -1.38 -15.20 -0.14
CA THR A 116 -1.09 -14.32 0.98
C THR A 116 -2.23 -13.34 1.22
N TRP A 117 -2.33 -12.85 2.44
CA TRP A 117 -3.25 -11.80 2.83
C TRP A 117 -2.48 -10.53 3.15
N GLN A 118 -3.07 -9.40 2.80
CA GLN A 118 -2.45 -8.09 2.91
C GLN A 118 -3.44 -7.10 3.51
N VAL A 119 -2.93 -6.17 4.27
CA VAL A 119 -3.69 -5.02 4.75
C VAL A 119 -3.07 -3.74 4.23
N ALA A 120 -3.91 -2.80 3.82
CA ALA A 120 -3.51 -1.47 3.39
C ALA A 120 -4.34 -0.41 4.11
N LEU A 121 -3.68 0.59 4.67
CA LEU A 121 -4.28 1.75 5.32
C LEU A 121 -4.05 2.98 4.46
N PHE A 122 -5.13 3.70 4.17
CA PHE A 122 -5.12 4.93 3.39
C PHE A 122 -5.67 6.07 4.24
N HIS A 123 -5.00 7.20 4.22
CA HIS A 123 -5.67 8.47 4.53
C HIS A 123 -6.50 8.86 3.32
N TRP A 124 -7.75 9.28 3.53
CA TRP A 124 -8.58 9.77 2.44
C TRP A 124 -9.48 10.91 2.89
N THR A 125 -9.63 11.85 2.01
CA THR A 125 -10.62 12.92 2.06
C THR A 125 -11.16 13.11 0.65
N PRO A 126 -12.26 13.85 0.43
CA PRO A 126 -12.72 14.16 -0.93
C PRO A 126 -11.65 14.83 -1.81
N ALA A 127 -10.69 15.53 -1.22
CA ALA A 127 -9.64 16.28 -1.94
C ALA A 127 -8.33 15.52 -2.08
N LEU A 128 -8.06 14.55 -1.21
CA LEU A 128 -6.75 13.87 -1.16
C LEU A 128 -6.89 12.42 -0.68
N THR A 129 -6.24 11.52 -1.40
CA THR A 129 -6.04 10.14 -0.93
C THR A 129 -4.59 9.76 -1.06
N ARG A 130 -4.03 9.11 -0.03
CA ARG A 130 -2.66 8.59 -0.04
C ARG A 130 -2.58 7.28 0.73
N PHE A 131 -1.73 6.38 0.24
CA PHE A 131 -1.31 5.19 1.00
C PHE A 131 -0.43 5.62 2.18
N GLU A 132 -0.71 5.11 3.37
CA GLU A 132 0.06 5.46 4.57
C GLU A 132 0.83 4.27 5.13
N TRP A 133 0.22 3.10 5.14
CA TRP A 133 0.84 1.93 5.73
C TRP A 133 0.20 0.64 5.22
N GLY A 134 0.96 -0.45 5.26
CA GLY A 134 0.43 -1.77 4.99
C GLY A 134 1.39 -2.88 5.40
N ALA A 135 0.85 -4.09 5.49
CA ALA A 135 1.60 -5.26 5.94
C ALA A 135 0.96 -6.57 5.46
N PRO A 136 1.75 -7.66 5.40
CA PRO A 136 1.19 -9.01 5.38
C PRO A 136 0.33 -9.25 6.64
N ALA A 137 -0.75 -9.99 6.49
CA ALA A 137 -1.70 -10.27 7.55
C ALA A 137 -2.03 -11.76 7.62
N PRO A 138 -2.55 -12.27 8.76
CA PRO A 138 -3.14 -13.61 8.85
C PRO A 138 -4.32 -13.78 7.89
N GLY A 139 -4.57 -15.00 7.42
CA GLY A 139 -5.65 -15.32 6.47
C GLY A 139 -7.01 -15.62 7.09
N ASP A 140 -7.11 -15.60 8.40
CA ASP A 140 -8.30 -15.99 9.18
C ASP A 140 -9.11 -14.79 9.70
N LEU A 141 -8.77 -13.56 9.30
CA LEU A 141 -9.49 -12.37 9.73
C LEU A 141 -10.75 -12.19 8.87
N ALA A 142 -11.91 -12.25 9.50
CA ALA A 142 -13.18 -12.22 8.79
C ALA A 142 -13.75 -10.81 8.60
N THR A 143 -13.45 -9.90 9.53
CA THR A 143 -14.04 -8.56 9.56
C THR A 143 -12.98 -7.48 9.64
N ILE A 144 -13.35 -6.26 9.25
CA ILE A 144 -12.46 -5.11 9.40
C ILE A 144 -12.11 -4.81 10.85
N GLU A 145 -12.98 -5.16 11.77
CA GLU A 145 -12.75 -5.02 13.21
C GLU A 145 -11.67 -6.02 13.69
N ASP A 146 -11.66 -7.26 13.17
CA ASP A 146 -10.63 -8.23 13.48
C ASP A 146 -9.26 -7.77 12.95
N VAL A 147 -9.24 -7.22 11.72
CA VAL A 147 -8.03 -6.62 11.15
C VAL A 147 -7.52 -5.49 12.01
N ARG A 148 -8.40 -4.58 12.44
CA ARG A 148 -8.06 -3.45 13.32
C ARG A 148 -7.46 -3.93 14.64
N LYS A 149 -8.10 -4.90 15.29
CA LYS A 149 -7.60 -5.52 16.53
C LYS A 149 -6.23 -6.17 16.33
N ALA A 150 -6.03 -6.89 15.25
CA ALA A 150 -4.76 -7.53 14.93
C ALA A 150 -3.62 -6.52 14.71
N ILE A 151 -3.92 -5.36 14.08
CA ILE A 151 -2.95 -4.26 13.97
C ILE A 151 -2.62 -3.67 15.34
N LEU A 152 -3.65 -3.35 16.14
CA LEU A 152 -3.48 -2.71 17.44
C LEU A 152 -2.78 -3.60 18.46
N SER A 153 -3.00 -4.91 18.41
CA SER A 153 -2.29 -5.90 19.24
C SER A 153 -0.86 -6.15 18.81
N GLY A 154 -0.44 -5.67 17.62
CA GLY A 154 0.88 -5.93 17.06
C GLY A 154 1.03 -7.32 16.43
N SER A 155 -0.07 -8.04 16.18
CA SER A 155 -0.06 -9.34 15.49
C SER A 155 0.25 -9.15 14.00
N ILE A 156 -0.13 -8.02 13.40
CA ILE A 156 0.24 -7.64 12.04
C ILE A 156 1.48 -6.74 12.11
N LYS A 157 2.58 -7.19 11.51
CA LYS A 157 3.88 -6.51 11.53
C LYS A 157 4.48 -6.44 10.13
N GLY A 158 5.17 -5.34 9.89
CA GLY A 158 6.05 -5.17 8.74
C GLY A 158 5.41 -4.47 7.56
N PRO A 159 6.24 -3.96 6.66
CA PRO A 159 5.76 -3.27 5.48
C PRO A 159 5.18 -4.26 4.46
N ILE A 160 4.20 -3.82 3.68
CA ILE A 160 3.81 -4.51 2.45
C ILE A 160 5.04 -4.54 1.53
N ARG A 161 5.44 -5.74 1.12
CA ARG A 161 6.29 -5.92 -0.05
C ARG A 161 5.37 -6.05 -1.26
N ILE A 162 5.29 -4.97 -2.02
CA ILE A 162 4.52 -4.90 -3.25
C ILE A 162 5.45 -5.39 -4.36
N TRP A 163 5.06 -6.42 -5.01
CA TRP A 163 5.76 -6.98 -6.18
C TRP A 163 4.85 -6.90 -7.39
#